data_3162a0a6ab45c5e7dd73594e6270ba54
#
_entry.id   3162a0a6ab45c5e7dd73594e6270ba54
#
_cell.length_a   1.000
_cell.length_b   1.000
_cell.length_c   1.000
_cell.angle_alpha   90.00
_cell.angle_beta   90.00
_cell.angle_gamma   90.00
#
_symmetry.space_group_name_H-M   'P 1'
#
loop_
_entity.id
_entity.type
_entity.pdbx_description
1 polymer ?
#
loop_
_entity_poly.entity_id
_entity_poly.type
_entity_poly.pdbx_seq_one_letter_code
_entity_poly.pdbx_strand_id
1 'polypeptide(L)'
;MSLPVAVSATLSKGDLEAVNRIAIKQLRLTHRSSLLEQHALQLSQLLFQIVNEAGMNTPELACEAAYKLGFPAAKVIQTVRENSASDHDVIGRLLSPACYIDQSFPAVLYFAARYHDDFESALLANTKVGGDNCHRGAVLGSILGASLGVDAIPKRWITGLTAYAELDKEIEAFVALYAERLSF
;
A
#
# COMPACT_ATOMS: atom_id res chain seq x y z
N MET A 1 -3.85 -9.03 -5.99
CA MET A 1 -2.88 -8.04 -6.51
C MET A 1 -1.50 -8.49 -6.08
N SER A 2 -0.53 -8.52 -6.96
CA SER A 2 0.75 -9.13 -6.66
C SER A 2 1.74 -8.08 -6.11
N LEU A 3 1.69 -7.88 -4.81
CA LEU A 3 2.59 -7.00 -4.08
C LEU A 3 4.09 -7.28 -4.34
N PRO A 4 4.56 -8.55 -4.36
CA PRO A 4 5.98 -8.83 -4.60
C PRO A 4 6.50 -8.26 -5.92
N VAL A 5 5.66 -8.20 -6.95
CA VAL A 5 6.07 -7.64 -8.25
C VAL A 5 6.06 -6.12 -8.24
N ALA A 6 5.09 -5.49 -7.58
CA ALA A 6 5.12 -4.06 -7.37
C ALA A 6 6.38 -3.65 -6.60
N VAL A 7 6.73 -4.38 -5.53
CA VAL A 7 7.94 -4.13 -4.75
C VAL A 7 9.22 -4.38 -5.57
N SER A 8 9.33 -5.52 -6.28
CA SER A 8 10.51 -5.80 -7.10
C SER A 8 10.68 -4.81 -8.24
N ALA A 9 9.58 -4.31 -8.76
CA ALA A 9 9.60 -3.33 -9.82
C ALA A 9 9.98 -1.93 -9.31
N THR A 10 9.60 -1.56 -8.08
CA THR A 10 10.03 -0.27 -7.47
C THR A 10 11.53 -0.18 -7.28
N LEU A 11 12.21 -1.31 -7.16
CA LEU A 11 13.66 -1.40 -7.03
C LEU A 11 14.41 -1.35 -8.38
N SER A 12 13.72 -1.29 -9.50
CA SER A 12 14.32 -1.18 -10.83
C SER A 12 14.61 0.29 -11.20
N LYS A 13 15.72 0.83 -10.68
CA LYS A 13 16.43 2.09 -11.06
C LYS A 13 15.60 3.09 -11.90
N GLY A 14 14.56 3.70 -11.30
CA GLY A 14 13.98 4.93 -11.83
C GLY A 14 13.11 4.81 -13.09
N ASP A 15 12.80 3.61 -13.59
CA ASP A 15 11.90 3.44 -14.74
C ASP A 15 10.48 3.01 -14.30
N LEU A 16 9.65 4.01 -13.95
CA LEU A 16 8.25 3.80 -13.59
C LEU A 16 7.46 3.09 -14.72
N GLU A 17 7.82 3.32 -15.98
CA GLU A 17 7.13 2.67 -17.11
C GLU A 17 7.42 1.17 -17.14
N ALA A 18 8.67 0.76 -16.86
CA ALA A 18 9.02 -0.65 -16.71
C ALA A 18 8.27 -1.29 -15.53
N VAL A 19 8.19 -0.60 -14.39
CA VAL A 19 7.42 -1.03 -13.22
C VAL A 19 5.97 -1.29 -13.60
N ASN A 20 5.32 -0.32 -14.22
CA ASN A 20 3.92 -0.40 -14.63
C ASN A 20 3.70 -1.56 -15.61
N ARG A 21 4.58 -1.71 -16.59
CA ARG A 21 4.52 -2.80 -17.58
C ARG A 21 4.60 -4.18 -16.92
N ILE A 22 5.48 -4.36 -15.94
CA ILE A 22 5.64 -5.62 -15.21
C ILE A 22 4.41 -5.88 -14.34
N ALA A 23 3.92 -4.88 -13.61
CA ALA A 23 2.74 -5.00 -12.75
C ALA A 23 1.49 -5.43 -13.55
N ILE A 24 1.25 -4.79 -14.69
CA ILE A 24 0.13 -5.14 -15.58
C ILE A 24 0.30 -6.53 -16.19
N LYS A 25 1.50 -6.88 -16.65
CA LYS A 25 1.78 -8.20 -17.21
C LYS A 25 1.48 -9.30 -16.21
N GLN A 26 1.85 -9.12 -14.95
CA GLN A 26 1.57 -10.09 -13.92
C GLN A 26 0.09 -10.11 -13.53
N LEU A 27 -0.57 -8.95 -13.39
CA LEU A 27 -2.00 -8.90 -13.11
C LEU A 27 -2.80 -9.72 -14.14
N ARG A 28 -2.44 -9.61 -15.41
CA ARG A 28 -3.09 -10.29 -16.52
C ARG A 28 -2.92 -11.81 -16.54
N LEU A 29 -2.02 -12.38 -15.73
CA LEU A 29 -1.92 -13.84 -15.57
C LEU A 29 -3.17 -14.42 -14.89
N THR A 30 -3.81 -13.65 -14.03
CA THR A 30 -4.98 -14.10 -13.26
C THR A 30 -6.25 -13.30 -13.53
N HIS A 31 -6.11 -12.02 -13.89
CA HIS A 31 -7.24 -11.11 -14.06
C HIS A 31 -7.08 -10.24 -15.30
N ARG A 32 -8.13 -10.16 -16.12
CA ARG A 32 -8.23 -9.25 -17.27
C ARG A 32 -9.36 -8.26 -17.03
N SER A 33 -9.02 -7.12 -16.44
CA SER A 33 -9.98 -6.07 -16.10
C SER A 33 -9.28 -4.72 -16.15
N SER A 34 -9.81 -3.80 -16.96
CA SER A 34 -9.32 -2.42 -17.04
C SER A 34 -9.39 -1.69 -15.70
N LEU A 35 -10.43 -1.98 -14.92
CA LEU A 35 -10.58 -1.41 -13.58
C LEU A 35 -9.43 -1.84 -12.64
N LEU A 36 -9.12 -3.14 -12.62
CA LEU A 36 -8.00 -3.65 -11.82
C LEU A 36 -6.65 -3.13 -12.31
N GLU A 37 -6.47 -2.97 -13.63
CA GLU A 37 -5.25 -2.40 -14.20
C GLU A 37 -5.04 -0.96 -13.74
N GLN A 38 -6.07 -0.12 -13.75
CA GLN A 38 -5.99 1.25 -13.24
C GLN A 38 -5.56 1.31 -11.77
N HIS A 39 -6.16 0.49 -10.91
CA HIS A 39 -5.80 0.43 -9.49
C HIS A 39 -4.37 -0.12 -9.27
N ALA A 40 -3.96 -1.11 -10.05
CA ALA A 40 -2.60 -1.65 -9.99
C ALA A 40 -1.55 -0.61 -10.39
N LEU A 41 -1.83 0.21 -11.40
CA LEU A 41 -0.96 1.31 -11.82
C LEU A 41 -0.84 2.38 -10.72
N GLN A 42 -1.94 2.76 -10.08
CA GLN A 42 -1.89 3.73 -8.98
C GLN A 42 -1.09 3.20 -7.78
N LEU A 43 -1.25 1.92 -7.42
CA LEU A 43 -0.43 1.32 -6.36
C LEU A 43 1.05 1.27 -6.74
N SER A 44 1.37 0.86 -7.97
CA SER A 44 2.74 0.79 -8.47
C SER A 44 3.40 2.17 -8.44
N GLN A 45 2.70 3.20 -8.90
CA GLN A 45 3.19 4.57 -8.86
C GLN A 45 3.40 5.07 -7.43
N LEU A 46 2.43 4.83 -6.54
CA LEU A 46 2.51 5.21 -5.13
C LEU A 46 3.74 4.58 -4.44
N LEU A 47 3.92 3.28 -4.57
CA LEU A 47 5.06 2.58 -4.00
C LEU A 47 6.39 3.04 -4.62
N PHE A 48 6.42 3.25 -5.94
CA PHE A 48 7.60 3.75 -6.63
C PHE A 48 8.03 5.12 -6.10
N GLN A 49 7.09 6.03 -5.92
CA GLN A 49 7.36 7.36 -5.38
C GLN A 49 7.86 7.30 -3.93
N ILE A 50 7.19 6.53 -3.06
CA ILE A 50 7.61 6.37 -1.67
C ILE A 50 9.04 5.84 -1.56
N VAL A 51 9.42 4.87 -2.40
CA VAL A 51 10.74 4.21 -2.30
C VAL A 51 11.85 5.01 -2.96
N ASN A 52 11.58 5.71 -4.07
CA ASN A 52 12.63 6.33 -4.89
C ASN A 52 12.73 7.85 -4.74
N GLU A 53 11.70 8.51 -4.20
CA GLU A 53 11.66 9.97 -4.08
C GLU A 53 11.76 10.37 -2.60
N ALA A 54 12.87 10.99 -2.21
CA ALA A 54 13.08 11.41 -0.83
C ALA A 54 12.11 12.50 -0.40
N GLY A 55 11.57 12.41 0.83
CA GLY A 55 10.72 13.44 1.44
C GLY A 55 9.28 13.45 0.96
N MET A 56 8.84 12.39 0.27
CA MET A 56 7.45 12.28 -0.17
C MET A 56 6.49 12.11 1.01
N ASN A 57 5.38 12.84 0.96
CA ASN A 57 4.34 12.84 1.99
C ASN A 57 3.28 11.77 1.65
N THR A 58 3.25 10.67 2.40
CA THR A 58 2.29 9.57 2.19
C THR A 58 0.83 10.02 2.13
N PRO A 59 0.32 10.91 3.01
CA PRO A 59 -1.02 11.48 2.89
C PRO A 59 -1.30 12.17 1.56
N GLU A 60 -0.36 12.96 1.05
CA GLU A 60 -0.51 13.66 -0.23
C GLU A 60 -0.55 12.69 -1.40
N LEU A 61 0.35 11.72 -1.42
CA LEU A 61 0.37 10.68 -2.45
C LEU A 61 -0.90 9.82 -2.44
N ALA A 62 -1.40 9.47 -1.27
CA ALA A 62 -2.64 8.71 -1.14
C ALA A 62 -3.85 9.51 -1.67
N CYS A 63 -3.90 10.81 -1.39
CA CYS A 63 -4.94 11.70 -1.90
C CYS A 63 -4.86 11.88 -3.42
N GLU A 64 -3.65 12.00 -3.97
CA GLU A 64 -3.43 12.09 -5.42
C GLU A 64 -3.88 10.79 -6.14
N ALA A 65 -3.50 9.63 -5.61
CA ALA A 65 -3.93 8.35 -6.13
C ALA A 65 -5.46 8.20 -6.10
N ALA A 66 -6.10 8.60 -5.01
CA ALA A 66 -7.56 8.60 -4.87
C ALA A 66 -8.23 9.52 -5.90
N TYR A 67 -7.67 10.70 -6.13
CA TYR A 67 -8.16 11.64 -7.13
C TYR A 67 -8.08 11.06 -8.55
N LYS A 68 -6.95 10.46 -8.91
CA LYS A 68 -6.75 9.83 -10.23
C LYS A 68 -7.70 8.67 -10.50
N LEU A 69 -8.16 7.98 -9.45
CA LEU A 69 -9.17 6.93 -9.53
C LEU A 69 -10.61 7.48 -9.56
N GLY A 70 -10.79 8.78 -9.53
CA GLY A 70 -12.11 9.42 -9.49
C GLY A 70 -12.76 9.40 -8.11
N PHE A 71 -12.06 8.94 -7.08
CA PHE A 71 -12.52 9.03 -5.70
C PHE A 71 -12.39 10.50 -5.22
N PRO A 72 -13.39 11.07 -4.53
CA PRO A 72 -13.33 12.47 -4.11
C PRO A 72 -12.24 12.66 -3.04
N ALA A 73 -11.02 12.94 -3.47
CA ALA A 73 -9.85 13.17 -2.63
C ALA A 73 -10.12 14.24 -1.55
N ALA A 74 -10.91 15.25 -1.88
CA ALA A 74 -11.32 16.28 -0.93
C ALA A 74 -12.01 15.70 0.31
N LYS A 75 -12.86 14.68 0.15
CA LYS A 75 -13.53 14.01 1.29
C LYS A 75 -12.54 13.21 2.13
N VAL A 76 -11.57 12.55 1.50
CA VAL A 76 -10.52 11.83 2.22
C VAL A 76 -9.66 12.80 3.02
N ILE A 77 -9.18 13.88 2.38
CA ILE A 77 -8.38 14.93 3.04
C ILE A 77 -9.14 15.57 4.19
N GLN A 78 -10.39 15.94 3.98
CA GLN A 78 -11.22 16.56 4.99
C GLN A 78 -11.41 15.64 6.20
N THR A 79 -11.74 14.36 5.95
CA THR A 79 -11.93 13.37 7.02
C THR A 79 -10.64 13.13 7.80
N VAL A 80 -9.48 13.10 7.12
CA VAL A 80 -8.18 12.95 7.76
C VAL A 80 -7.82 14.17 8.61
N ARG A 81 -8.04 15.38 8.11
CA ARG A 81 -7.70 16.64 8.78
C ARG A 81 -8.61 16.94 9.98
N GLU A 82 -9.90 16.76 9.81
CA GLU A 82 -10.88 17.12 10.84
C GLU A 82 -10.99 16.07 11.95
N ASN A 83 -10.47 14.86 11.72
CA ASN A 83 -10.58 13.71 12.64
C ASN A 83 -12.01 13.54 13.21
N SER A 84 -13.01 14.01 12.48
CA SER A 84 -14.38 14.20 12.94
C SER A 84 -15.24 12.95 12.80
N ALA A 85 -14.85 12.02 11.90
CA ALA A 85 -15.56 10.77 11.69
C ALA A 85 -14.76 9.57 12.19
N SER A 86 -15.46 8.58 12.74
CA SER A 86 -14.82 7.30 13.08
C SER A 86 -14.47 6.52 11.80
N ASP A 87 -13.45 5.66 11.88
CA ASP A 87 -13.09 4.77 10.75
C ASP A 87 -14.28 3.92 10.30
N HIS A 88 -15.11 3.50 11.25
CA HIS A 88 -16.34 2.77 11.00
C HIS A 88 -17.35 3.57 10.16
N ASP A 89 -17.50 4.86 10.43
CA ASP A 89 -18.38 5.73 9.66
C ASP A 89 -17.83 5.97 8.24
N VAL A 90 -16.53 6.21 8.13
CA VAL A 90 -15.89 6.43 6.83
C VAL A 90 -15.99 5.17 5.97
N ILE A 91 -15.59 4.02 6.49
CA ILE A 91 -15.61 2.78 5.75
C ILE A 91 -17.04 2.28 5.51
N GLY A 92 -17.94 2.44 6.48
CA GLY A 92 -19.32 1.93 6.36
C GLY A 92 -20.28 2.83 5.59
N ARG A 93 -20.01 4.16 5.52
CA ARG A 93 -20.95 5.13 4.91
C ARG A 93 -20.42 5.81 3.66
N LEU A 94 -19.12 6.09 3.60
CA LEU A 94 -18.50 6.79 2.48
C LEU A 94 -17.79 5.83 1.53
N LEU A 95 -17.26 4.74 2.07
CA LEU A 95 -16.61 3.65 1.36
C LEU A 95 -17.37 2.35 1.60
N SER A 96 -16.73 1.21 1.45
CA SER A 96 -17.31 -0.08 1.78
C SER A 96 -16.28 -1.02 2.39
N PRO A 97 -16.67 -1.86 3.36
CA PRO A 97 -15.79 -2.91 3.87
C PRO A 97 -15.65 -4.10 2.89
N ALA A 98 -16.37 -4.09 1.76
CA ALA A 98 -16.38 -5.17 0.77
C ALA A 98 -15.04 -5.28 0.02
N CYS A 99 -14.86 -6.41 -0.67
CA CYS A 99 -13.63 -6.75 -1.40
C CYS A 99 -13.53 -6.11 -2.80
N TYR A 100 -14.55 -5.38 -3.26
CA TYR A 100 -14.52 -4.73 -4.57
C TYR A 100 -13.42 -3.68 -4.63
N ILE A 101 -12.59 -3.74 -5.67
CA ILE A 101 -11.36 -2.93 -5.77
C ILE A 101 -11.61 -1.42 -5.76
N ASP A 102 -12.69 -0.97 -6.39
CA ASP A 102 -13.14 0.42 -6.44
C ASP A 102 -13.59 0.98 -5.08
N GLN A 103 -13.73 0.12 -4.08
CA GLN A 103 -14.12 0.47 -2.71
C GLN A 103 -13.01 0.13 -1.71
N SER A 104 -12.39 -1.04 -1.85
CA SER A 104 -11.36 -1.50 -0.93
C SER A 104 -10.04 -0.72 -1.07
N PHE A 105 -9.63 -0.34 -2.28
CA PHE A 105 -8.41 0.43 -2.47
C PHE A 105 -8.53 1.88 -1.98
N PRO A 106 -9.61 2.64 -2.23
CA PRO A 106 -9.86 3.90 -1.54
C PRO A 106 -9.82 3.80 0.00
N ALA A 107 -10.31 2.70 0.57
CA ALA A 107 -10.21 2.47 2.01
C ALA A 107 -8.75 2.30 2.47
N VAL A 108 -7.91 1.61 1.68
CA VAL A 108 -6.46 1.53 1.93
C VAL A 108 -5.82 2.91 1.91
N LEU A 109 -6.11 3.72 0.89
CA LEU A 109 -5.58 5.08 0.77
C LEU A 109 -6.00 5.98 1.94
N TYR A 110 -7.25 5.84 2.40
CA TYR A 110 -7.74 6.52 3.58
C TYR A 110 -6.92 6.17 4.83
N PHE A 111 -6.73 4.88 5.12
CA PHE A 111 -5.94 4.44 6.27
C PHE A 111 -4.48 4.87 6.16
N ALA A 112 -3.88 4.76 4.97
CA ALA A 112 -2.50 5.19 4.73
C ALA A 112 -2.32 6.70 4.96
N ALA A 113 -3.31 7.52 4.60
CA ALA A 113 -3.27 8.96 4.85
C ALA A 113 -3.51 9.30 6.34
N ARG A 114 -4.47 8.62 6.98
CA ARG A 114 -4.86 8.91 8.36
C ARG A 114 -3.82 8.50 9.39
N TYR A 115 -3.19 7.35 9.17
CA TYR A 115 -2.23 6.72 10.09
C TYR A 115 -0.83 6.67 9.49
N HIS A 116 -0.45 7.70 8.73
CA HIS A 116 0.78 7.74 7.94
C HIS A 116 2.07 7.60 8.78
N ASP A 117 2.02 7.86 10.06
CA ASP A 117 3.13 7.84 11.02
C ASP A 117 3.00 6.73 12.09
N ASP A 118 1.92 5.93 12.05
CA ASP A 118 1.65 4.87 13.03
C ASP A 118 1.20 3.57 12.34
N PHE A 119 2.18 2.71 12.03
CA PHE A 119 1.96 1.43 11.38
C PHE A 119 0.99 0.53 12.15
N GLU A 120 1.17 0.42 13.47
CA GLU A 120 0.34 -0.47 14.29
C GLU A 120 -1.10 -0.01 14.34
N SER A 121 -1.33 1.27 14.63
CA SER A 121 -2.68 1.82 14.69
C SER A 121 -3.41 1.71 13.36
N ALA A 122 -2.72 1.88 12.23
CA ALA A 122 -3.30 1.70 10.89
C ALA A 122 -3.84 0.28 10.68
N LEU A 123 -3.04 -0.73 10.97
CA LEU A 123 -3.42 -2.14 10.77
C LEU A 123 -4.51 -2.58 11.75
N LEU A 124 -4.47 -2.10 12.99
CA LEU A 124 -5.51 -2.34 13.99
C LEU A 124 -6.83 -1.67 13.59
N ALA A 125 -6.80 -0.42 13.11
CA ALA A 125 -7.99 0.28 12.63
C ALA A 125 -8.62 -0.45 11.43
N ASN A 126 -7.80 -0.83 10.44
CA ASN A 126 -8.25 -1.64 9.30
C ASN A 126 -8.91 -2.97 9.75
N THR A 127 -8.35 -3.63 10.75
CA THR A 127 -8.90 -4.89 11.26
C THR A 127 -10.22 -4.68 11.99
N LYS A 128 -10.32 -3.64 12.82
CA LYS A 128 -11.52 -3.32 13.60
C LYS A 128 -12.73 -2.98 12.76
N VAL A 129 -12.56 -2.34 11.60
CA VAL A 129 -13.70 -2.03 10.73
C VAL A 129 -14.27 -3.25 10.00
N GLY A 130 -13.58 -4.38 10.04
CA GLY A 130 -14.07 -5.66 9.49
C GLY A 130 -14.05 -5.73 7.96
N GLY A 131 -14.90 -6.61 7.43
CA GLY A 131 -14.97 -6.90 6.00
C GLY A 131 -13.72 -7.60 5.47
N ASP A 132 -13.29 -7.31 4.24
CA ASP A 132 -12.10 -7.88 3.60
C ASP A 132 -10.80 -7.21 4.12
N ASN A 133 -10.60 -7.29 5.41
CA ASN A 133 -9.49 -6.62 6.09
C ASN A 133 -8.12 -7.26 5.80
N CYS A 134 -8.05 -8.54 5.44
CA CYS A 134 -6.79 -9.21 5.13
C CYS A 134 -6.13 -8.65 3.88
N HIS A 135 -6.86 -8.54 2.77
CA HIS A 135 -6.34 -7.99 1.53
C HIS A 135 -6.01 -6.50 1.65
N ARG A 136 -6.89 -5.73 2.31
CA ARG A 136 -6.61 -4.32 2.61
C ARG A 136 -5.37 -4.18 3.48
N GLY A 137 -5.26 -5.01 4.54
CA GLY A 137 -4.12 -4.99 5.44
C GLY A 137 -2.79 -5.29 4.76
N ALA A 138 -2.76 -6.24 3.81
CA ALA A 138 -1.56 -6.54 3.04
C ALA A 138 -1.10 -5.33 2.19
N VAL A 139 -2.03 -4.63 1.53
CA VAL A 139 -1.70 -3.45 0.72
C VAL A 139 -1.33 -2.25 1.61
N LEU A 140 -2.09 -2.01 2.68
CA LEU A 140 -1.81 -0.95 3.65
C LEU A 140 -0.44 -1.14 4.31
N GLY A 141 -0.15 -2.36 4.75
CA GLY A 141 1.14 -2.71 5.34
C GLY A 141 2.31 -2.52 4.38
N SER A 142 2.13 -2.78 3.07
CA SER A 142 3.18 -2.52 2.08
C SER A 142 3.44 -1.02 1.86
N ILE A 143 2.40 -0.19 1.85
CA ILE A 143 2.52 1.27 1.71
C ILE A 143 3.22 1.87 2.94
N LEU A 144 2.72 1.54 4.14
CA LEU A 144 3.28 2.09 5.37
C LEU A 144 4.65 1.50 5.69
N GLY A 145 4.88 0.21 5.40
CA GLY A 145 6.20 -0.41 5.55
C GLY A 145 7.25 0.22 4.64
N ALA A 146 6.89 0.56 3.40
CA ALA A 146 7.76 1.28 2.48
C ALA A 146 8.05 2.71 2.95
N SER A 147 7.07 3.38 3.56
CA SER A 147 7.19 4.76 4.03
C SER A 147 7.93 4.89 5.35
N LEU A 148 7.66 4.02 6.30
CA LEU A 148 8.14 4.13 7.69
C LEU A 148 9.36 3.24 7.99
N GLY A 149 9.62 2.26 7.13
CA GLY A 149 10.67 1.27 7.33
C GLY A 149 10.29 0.13 8.30
N VAL A 150 11.18 -0.86 8.39
CA VAL A 150 10.95 -2.09 9.18
C VAL A 150 10.85 -1.82 10.68
N ASP A 151 11.52 -0.80 11.18
CA ASP A 151 11.53 -0.46 12.60
C ASP A 151 10.17 0.03 13.12
N ALA A 152 9.30 0.52 12.24
CA ALA A 152 7.94 0.91 12.57
C ALA A 152 6.99 -0.30 12.76
N ILE A 153 7.38 -1.48 12.29
CA ILE A 153 6.59 -2.71 12.45
C ILE A 153 6.81 -3.26 13.86
N PRO A 154 5.74 -3.51 14.65
CA PRO A 154 5.90 -4.08 15.99
C PRO A 154 6.69 -5.39 15.96
N LYS A 155 7.79 -5.45 16.70
CA LYS A 155 8.68 -6.64 16.73
C LYS A 155 7.92 -7.93 17.05
N ARG A 156 6.91 -7.86 17.94
CA ARG A 156 6.07 -9.02 18.28
C ARG A 156 5.28 -9.57 17.07
N TRP A 157 4.97 -8.73 16.07
CA TRP A 157 4.29 -9.21 14.86
C TRP A 157 5.25 -9.91 13.93
N ILE A 158 6.48 -9.41 13.82
CA ILE A 158 7.54 -10.02 13.01
C ILE A 158 7.93 -11.37 13.61
N THR A 159 8.34 -11.38 14.88
CA THR A 159 8.82 -12.59 15.55
C THR A 159 7.71 -13.61 15.86
N GLY A 160 6.45 -13.19 15.84
CA GLY A 160 5.28 -14.06 16.01
C GLY A 160 4.88 -14.84 14.76
N LEU A 161 5.50 -14.57 13.61
CA LEU A 161 5.24 -15.33 12.38
C LEU A 161 5.83 -16.74 12.50
N THR A 162 5.04 -17.76 12.16
CA THR A 162 5.45 -19.16 12.23
C THR A 162 6.71 -19.45 11.39
N ALA A 163 6.82 -18.82 10.22
CA ALA A 163 7.95 -18.96 9.30
C ALA A 163 8.93 -17.76 9.38
N TYR A 164 9.02 -17.09 10.54
CA TYR A 164 9.82 -15.86 10.67
C TYR A 164 11.25 -16.02 10.15
N ALA A 165 11.98 -17.04 10.61
CA ALA A 165 13.38 -17.21 10.26
C ALA A 165 13.61 -17.48 8.76
N GLU A 166 12.68 -18.15 8.10
CA GLU A 166 12.73 -18.43 6.66
C GLU A 166 12.43 -17.15 5.87
N LEU A 167 11.37 -16.44 6.26
CA LEU A 167 10.97 -15.18 5.62
C LEU A 167 12.05 -14.09 5.76
N ASP A 168 12.63 -13.97 6.94
CA ASP A 168 13.70 -13.01 7.23
C ASP A 168 14.90 -13.23 6.30
N LYS A 169 15.35 -14.48 6.21
CA LYS A 169 16.43 -14.90 5.31
C LYS A 169 16.13 -14.62 3.84
N GLU A 170 14.90 -14.87 3.39
CA GLU A 170 14.47 -14.60 2.01
C GLU A 170 14.42 -13.09 1.73
N ILE A 171 13.95 -12.31 2.69
CA ILE A 171 13.90 -10.84 2.58
C ILE A 171 15.32 -10.27 2.55
N GLU A 172 16.22 -10.73 3.42
CA GLU A 172 17.63 -10.29 3.41
C GLU A 172 18.30 -10.63 2.08
N ALA A 173 18.12 -11.84 1.57
CA ALA A 173 18.67 -12.24 0.26
C ALA A 173 18.10 -11.38 -0.88
N PHE A 174 16.80 -11.08 -0.83
CA PHE A 174 16.17 -10.20 -1.80
C PHE A 174 16.74 -8.77 -1.74
N VAL A 175 16.86 -8.20 -0.54
CA VAL A 175 17.41 -6.86 -0.35
C VAL A 175 18.87 -6.79 -0.82
N ALA A 176 19.69 -7.80 -0.50
CA ALA A 176 21.08 -7.88 -0.93
C ALA A 176 21.25 -7.85 -2.46
N LEU A 177 20.39 -8.59 -3.20
CA LEU A 177 20.39 -8.58 -4.67
C LEU A 177 20.16 -7.18 -5.28
N TYR A 178 19.41 -6.33 -4.58
CA TYR A 178 19.11 -4.98 -5.05
C TYR A 178 20.12 -3.94 -4.54
N ALA A 179 20.68 -4.13 -3.36
CA ALA A 179 21.72 -3.27 -2.81
C ALA A 179 22.98 -3.27 -3.71
N GLU A 180 23.38 -4.44 -4.22
CA GLU A 180 24.46 -4.56 -5.19
C GLU A 180 24.18 -3.81 -6.51
N ARG A 181 22.93 -3.69 -6.91
CA ARG A 181 22.51 -2.95 -8.12
C ARG A 181 22.40 -1.44 -7.92
N LEU A 182 22.27 -0.98 -6.68
CA LEU A 182 22.18 0.44 -6.33
C LEU A 182 23.54 1.08 -6.10
N SER A 183 24.61 0.28 -5.94
CA SER A 183 25.99 0.75 -5.68
C SER A 183 26.82 1.03 -6.94
N PHE A 184 26.25 1.05 -8.15
CA PHE A 184 26.91 1.38 -9.42
C PHE A 184 26.33 2.59 -10.11
#